data_528cee795a6224ba8d4b720f24978b94
#
_entry.id   528cee795a6224ba8d4b720f24978b94
#
_cell.length_a   1.000
_cell.length_b   1.000
_cell.length_c   1.000
_cell.angle_alpha   90.00
_cell.angle_beta   90.00
_cell.angle_gamma   90.00
#
_symmetry.space_group_name_H-M   'P 1'
#
loop_
_entity.id
_entity.type
_entity.pdbx_description
1 polymer ?
#
loop_
_entity_poly.entity_id
_entity_poly.type
_entity_poly.pdbx_seq_one_letter_code
_entity_poly.pdbx_strand_id
1 'polypeptide(L)'
;MFGIRFFKGQPLYPFGHGLSYTRFKYSGLTVSSRRVSPTERVTVSATVENAGRMAGDEVVQLYLTDVAASVRVPVRALAGVERVHLKPGERRVVSFALEPRQLAVITDDGRAVVEPGDFRVSVGGKQPGFTGRADATTTAFVEGRFTVVGAPTEVKHR
;
A
#
# COMPACT_ATOMS: atom_id res chain seq x y z
N MET A 1 6.60 -10.16 -8.23
CA MET A 1 7.03 -10.20 -6.84
C MET A 1 6.85 -11.61 -6.30
N PHE A 2 7.95 -12.28 -6.10
CA PHE A 2 7.97 -13.67 -5.68
C PHE A 2 8.16 -13.76 -4.16
N GLY A 3 7.61 -14.77 -3.52
CA GLY A 3 7.87 -15.11 -2.13
C GLY A 3 7.00 -14.46 -1.07
N ILE A 4 6.25 -13.39 -1.38
CA ILE A 4 5.44 -12.70 -0.36
C ILE A 4 3.98 -13.18 -0.36
N ARG A 5 3.56 -13.89 -1.40
CA ARG A 5 2.14 -14.20 -1.63
C ARG A 5 1.46 -14.92 -0.46
N PHE A 6 2.18 -15.82 0.19
CA PHE A 6 1.65 -16.58 1.33
C PHE A 6 2.62 -16.64 2.51
N PHE A 7 3.66 -15.81 2.48
CA PHE A 7 4.63 -15.76 3.55
C PHE A 7 4.06 -15.04 4.77
N LYS A 8 3.98 -15.74 5.89
CA LYS A 8 3.49 -15.20 7.17
C LYS A 8 4.61 -14.81 8.12
N GLY A 9 5.85 -15.09 7.77
CA GLY A 9 7.03 -14.72 8.57
C GLY A 9 7.47 -13.29 8.36
N GLN A 10 8.39 -12.85 9.20
CA GLN A 10 9.03 -11.55 9.04
C GLN A 10 10.26 -11.70 8.13
N PRO A 11 10.34 -10.96 7.01
CA PRO A 11 11.56 -10.95 6.21
C PRO A 11 12.70 -10.30 7.00
N LEU A 12 13.93 -10.70 6.73
CA LEU A 12 15.11 -10.08 7.36
C LEU A 12 15.23 -8.61 6.96
N TYR A 13 14.94 -8.31 5.67
CA TYR A 13 14.89 -6.96 5.13
C TYR A 13 13.56 -6.76 4.40
N PRO A 14 12.80 -5.69 4.70
CA PRO A 14 11.58 -5.39 3.95
C PRO A 14 11.91 -4.92 2.54
N PHE A 15 10.90 -5.01 1.65
CA PHE A 15 11.01 -4.41 0.32
C PHE A 15 11.31 -2.90 0.42
N GLY A 16 12.23 -2.40 -0.40
CA GLY A 16 12.65 -1.01 -0.38
C GLY A 16 13.58 -0.65 0.77
N HIS A 17 13.97 -1.61 1.62
CA HIS A 17 14.91 -1.38 2.70
C HIS A 17 16.27 -0.96 2.14
N GLY A 18 16.80 0.15 2.65
CA GLY A 18 18.13 0.65 2.34
C GLY A 18 18.67 1.47 3.50
N LEU A 19 19.96 1.78 3.46
CA LEU A 19 20.56 2.67 4.45
C LEU A 19 20.04 4.09 4.21
N SER A 20 19.34 4.62 5.20
CA SER A 20 18.93 6.02 5.21
C SER A 20 19.66 6.75 6.35
N TYR A 21 20.25 7.89 6.03
CA TYR A 21 20.89 8.76 7.00
C TYR A 21 19.94 9.80 7.61
N THR A 22 18.67 9.73 7.27
CA THR A 22 17.63 10.63 7.75
C THR A 22 16.38 9.86 8.14
N ARG A 23 15.39 10.54 8.67
CA ARG A 23 14.15 9.96 9.17
C ARG A 23 12.97 10.50 8.39
N PHE A 24 12.04 9.60 8.05
CA PHE A 24 10.81 9.94 7.33
C PHE A 24 9.58 9.65 8.20
N LYS A 25 8.67 10.62 8.25
CA LYS A 25 7.37 10.49 8.91
C LYS A 25 6.26 10.53 7.88
N TYR A 26 5.18 9.84 8.18
CA TYR A 26 3.98 9.79 7.36
C TYR A 26 2.78 10.26 8.16
N SER A 27 1.89 11.01 7.50
CA SER A 27 0.68 11.54 8.10
C SER A 27 -0.40 11.81 7.06
N GLY A 28 -1.63 12.10 7.52
CA GLY A 28 -2.69 12.62 6.69
C GLY A 28 -3.11 11.68 5.57
N LEU A 29 -3.15 10.36 5.81
CA LEU A 29 -3.66 9.43 4.81
C LEU A 29 -5.13 9.74 4.52
N THR A 30 -5.44 9.91 3.24
CA THR A 30 -6.78 10.13 2.74
C THR A 30 -7.11 9.14 1.63
N VAL A 31 -8.37 8.79 1.52
CA VAL A 31 -8.92 7.97 0.45
C VAL A 31 -9.99 8.81 -0.24
N SER A 32 -10.03 8.79 -1.58
CA SER A 32 -10.95 9.62 -2.38
C SER A 32 -12.42 9.40 -2.01
N SER A 33 -12.78 8.19 -1.61
CA SER A 33 -14.11 7.85 -1.07
C SER A 33 -13.99 6.67 -0.12
N ARG A 34 -14.76 6.70 0.96
CA ARG A 34 -14.84 5.55 1.90
C ARG A 34 -15.71 4.41 1.37
N ARG A 35 -16.58 4.70 0.43
CA ARG A 35 -17.48 3.72 -0.22
C ARG A 35 -17.37 3.91 -1.72
N VAL A 36 -16.97 2.88 -2.42
CA VAL A 36 -16.73 2.92 -3.86
C VAL A 36 -17.42 1.78 -4.56
N SER A 37 -17.80 1.99 -5.82
CA SER A 37 -18.33 0.90 -6.64
C SER A 37 -17.20 0.00 -7.16
N PRO A 38 -17.49 -1.23 -7.59
CA PRO A 38 -16.46 -2.14 -8.10
C PRO A 38 -15.74 -1.67 -9.37
N THR A 39 -16.29 -0.68 -10.06
CA THR A 39 -15.71 -0.13 -11.30
C THR A 39 -15.03 1.22 -11.10
N GLU A 40 -15.01 1.71 -9.87
CA GLU A 40 -14.50 3.03 -9.55
C GLU A 40 -13.02 2.98 -9.17
N ARG A 41 -12.27 3.99 -9.62
CA ARG A 41 -10.88 4.20 -9.21
C ARG A 41 -10.84 4.80 -7.82
N VAL A 42 -9.93 4.31 -6.98
CA VAL A 42 -9.69 4.83 -5.63
C VAL A 42 -8.34 5.54 -5.61
N THR A 43 -8.31 6.80 -5.18
CA THR A 43 -7.06 7.52 -4.96
C THR A 43 -6.71 7.53 -3.48
N VAL A 44 -5.51 7.08 -3.16
CA VAL A 44 -4.95 7.08 -1.81
C VAL A 44 -3.80 8.07 -1.76
N SER A 45 -3.85 9.01 -0.82
CA SER A 45 -2.82 10.04 -0.66
C SER A 45 -2.32 10.08 0.77
N ALA A 46 -1.06 10.42 0.94
CA ALA A 46 -0.47 10.64 2.26
C ALA A 46 0.65 11.68 2.17
N THR A 47 0.96 12.31 3.29
CA THR A 47 2.09 13.23 3.39
C THR A 47 3.30 12.49 3.93
N VAL A 48 4.42 12.59 3.23
CA VAL A 48 5.74 12.17 3.70
C VAL A 48 6.56 13.40 4.06
N GLU A 49 7.27 13.33 5.18
CA GLU A 49 8.12 14.40 5.71
C GLU A 49 9.49 13.87 6.03
N ASN A 50 10.53 14.59 5.63
CA ASN A 50 11.87 14.34 6.12
C ASN A 50 12.03 15.04 7.49
N ALA A 51 11.95 14.27 8.55
CA ALA A 51 12.07 14.75 9.93
C ALA A 51 13.50 14.68 10.46
N GLY A 52 14.46 14.32 9.63
CA GLY A 52 15.88 14.27 9.98
C GLY A 52 16.63 15.56 9.67
N ARG A 53 17.94 15.49 9.80
CA ARG A 53 18.84 16.64 9.62
C ARG A 53 19.55 16.68 8.27
N MET A 54 19.40 15.63 7.46
CA MET A 54 20.05 15.48 6.16
C MET A 54 19.00 15.27 5.08
N ALA A 55 19.27 15.74 3.88
CA ALA A 55 18.48 15.38 2.72
C ALA A 55 18.60 13.88 2.44
N GLY A 56 17.57 13.27 1.92
CA GLY A 56 17.58 11.84 1.61
C GLY A 56 16.46 11.43 0.68
N ASP A 57 16.61 10.21 0.18
CA ASP A 57 15.61 9.57 -0.66
C ASP A 57 14.76 8.63 0.18
N GLU A 58 13.47 8.62 -0.12
CA GLU A 58 12.52 7.65 0.43
C GLU A 58 11.82 6.90 -0.72
N VAL A 59 11.62 5.61 -0.52
CA VAL A 59 10.78 4.79 -1.39
C VAL A 59 9.43 4.62 -0.71
N VAL A 60 8.46 5.43 -1.14
CA VAL A 60 7.09 5.39 -0.61
C VAL A 60 6.36 4.21 -1.24
N GLN A 61 5.77 3.35 -0.42
CA GLN A 61 5.10 2.13 -0.83
C GLN A 61 3.63 2.18 -0.41
N LEU A 62 2.75 1.76 -1.32
CA LEU A 62 1.35 1.51 -1.02
C LEU A 62 1.11 0.00 -0.96
N TYR A 63 0.63 -0.46 0.18
CA TYR A 63 0.17 -1.85 0.36
C TYR A 63 -1.35 -1.90 0.46
N LEU A 64 -1.91 -2.93 -0.17
CA LEU A 64 -3.35 -3.20 -0.20
C LEU A 64 -3.63 -4.57 0.43
N THR A 65 -4.65 -4.63 1.28
CA THR A 65 -5.15 -5.87 1.88
C THR A 65 -6.64 -5.96 1.65
N ASP A 66 -7.08 -7.04 1.00
CA ASP A 66 -8.48 -7.43 0.95
C ASP A 66 -8.82 -8.21 2.23
N VAL A 67 -9.68 -7.64 3.06
CA VAL A 67 -9.97 -8.18 4.39
C VAL A 67 -10.94 -9.38 4.31
N ALA A 68 -11.76 -9.46 3.25
CA ALA A 68 -12.87 -10.41 3.15
C ALA A 68 -12.94 -11.15 1.81
N ALA A 69 -11.78 -11.40 1.18
CA ALA A 69 -11.73 -12.10 -0.11
C ALA A 69 -12.36 -13.50 -0.03
N SER A 70 -13.18 -13.84 -1.02
CA SER A 70 -13.83 -15.16 -1.13
C SER A 70 -12.84 -16.27 -1.53
N VAL A 71 -11.70 -15.91 -2.13
CA VAL A 71 -10.64 -16.81 -2.55
C VAL A 71 -9.34 -16.49 -1.83
N ARG A 72 -8.39 -17.40 -1.91
CA ARG A 72 -7.08 -17.19 -1.31
C ARG A 72 -6.32 -16.09 -2.04
N VAL A 73 -6.04 -15.00 -1.34
CA VAL A 73 -5.27 -13.84 -1.84
C VAL A 73 -4.03 -13.61 -1.00
N PRO A 74 -3.04 -12.85 -1.50
CA PRO A 74 -1.91 -12.43 -0.68
C PRO A 74 -2.37 -11.71 0.58
N VAL A 75 -1.67 -11.93 1.68
CA VAL A 75 -1.95 -11.23 2.96
C VAL A 75 -1.87 -9.72 2.76
N ARG A 76 -0.89 -9.28 1.96
CA ARG A 76 -0.72 -7.89 1.52
C ARG A 76 -0.15 -7.89 0.12
N ALA A 77 -0.60 -6.95 -0.69
CA ALA A 77 -0.09 -6.74 -2.03
C ALA A 77 0.54 -5.34 -2.12
N LEU A 78 1.75 -5.28 -2.66
CA LEU A 78 2.35 -4.00 -3.03
C LEU A 78 1.62 -3.47 -4.27
N ALA A 79 0.90 -2.35 -4.09
CA ALA A 79 0.03 -1.79 -5.12
C ALA A 79 0.59 -0.52 -5.77
N GLY A 80 1.59 0.12 -5.16
CA GLY A 80 2.23 1.30 -5.72
C GLY A 80 3.57 1.60 -5.07
N VAL A 81 4.45 2.24 -5.83
CA VAL A 81 5.78 2.67 -5.37
C VAL A 81 6.08 4.02 -5.98
N GLU A 82 6.60 4.95 -5.16
CA GLU A 82 7.09 6.24 -5.61
C GLU A 82 8.36 6.61 -4.85
N ARG A 83 9.41 6.98 -5.58
CA ARG A 83 10.64 7.47 -4.98
C ARG A 83 10.60 8.99 -4.89
N VAL A 84 10.92 9.53 -3.71
CA VAL A 84 10.97 10.96 -3.44
C VAL A 84 12.32 11.35 -2.84
N HIS A 85 12.81 12.54 -3.20
CA HIS A 85 13.98 13.15 -2.57
C HIS A 85 13.52 14.35 -1.77
N LEU A 86 13.81 14.38 -0.47
CA LEU A 86 13.35 15.43 0.43
C LEU A 86 14.52 16.05 1.21
N LYS A 87 14.54 17.36 1.26
CA LYS A 87 15.43 18.13 2.13
C LYS A 87 14.94 18.06 3.58
N PRO A 88 15.81 18.35 4.58
CA PRO A 88 15.37 18.40 5.98
C PRO A 88 14.15 19.30 6.18
N GLY A 89 13.11 18.79 6.83
CA GLY A 89 11.85 19.50 7.07
C GLY A 89 10.91 19.57 5.86
N GLU A 90 11.32 19.11 4.70
CA GLU A 90 10.47 19.12 3.51
C GLU A 90 9.35 18.08 3.62
N ARG A 91 8.16 18.49 3.19
CA ARG A 91 6.96 17.64 3.12
C ARG A 91 6.50 17.51 1.69
N ARG A 92 5.98 16.35 1.34
CA ARG A 92 5.40 16.10 0.03
C ARG A 92 4.17 15.22 0.16
N VAL A 93 3.10 15.57 -0.55
CA VAL A 93 1.95 14.70 -0.71
C VAL A 93 2.25 13.73 -1.85
N VAL A 94 2.13 12.44 -1.57
CA VAL A 94 2.19 11.37 -2.56
C VAL A 94 0.79 10.81 -2.77
N SER A 95 0.46 10.47 -4.01
CA SER A 95 -0.85 9.96 -4.39
C SER A 95 -0.73 8.74 -5.28
N PHE A 96 -1.52 7.73 -5.00
CA PHE A 96 -1.59 6.50 -5.76
C PHE A 96 -3.01 6.28 -6.25
N ALA A 97 -3.17 5.94 -7.53
CA ALA A 97 -4.44 5.52 -8.08
C ALA A 97 -4.54 4.00 -8.06
N LEU A 98 -5.52 3.47 -7.35
CA LEU A 98 -5.89 2.06 -7.38
C LEU A 98 -6.95 1.85 -8.45
N GLU A 99 -6.59 1.12 -9.49
CA GLU A 99 -7.52 0.73 -10.54
C GLU A 99 -8.38 -0.45 -10.07
N PRO A 100 -9.61 -0.61 -10.59
CA PRO A 100 -10.49 -1.72 -10.20
C PRO A 100 -9.81 -3.10 -10.29
N ARG A 101 -9.00 -3.33 -11.30
CA ARG A 101 -8.26 -4.59 -11.47
C ARG A 101 -7.29 -4.91 -10.33
N GLN A 102 -6.79 -3.91 -9.62
CA GLN A 102 -5.91 -4.10 -8.45
C GLN A 102 -6.71 -4.54 -7.21
N LEU A 103 -8.02 -4.31 -7.21
CA LEU A 103 -8.95 -4.76 -6.16
C LEU A 103 -9.53 -6.15 -6.47
N ALA A 104 -9.35 -6.65 -7.70
CA ALA A 104 -9.96 -7.89 -8.15
C ALA A 104 -9.26 -9.12 -7.58
N VAL A 105 -10.06 -10.14 -7.28
CA VAL A 105 -9.58 -11.51 -7.06
C VAL A 105 -9.70 -12.31 -8.34
N ILE A 106 -8.85 -13.31 -8.50
CA ILE A 106 -8.94 -14.26 -9.61
C ILE A 106 -9.73 -15.47 -9.12
N THR A 107 -10.88 -15.68 -9.69
CA THR A 107 -11.75 -16.82 -9.38
C THR A 107 -11.20 -18.12 -9.97
N ASP A 108 -11.70 -19.26 -9.52
CA ASP A 108 -11.22 -20.58 -9.94
C ASP A 108 -11.37 -20.81 -11.45
N ASP A 109 -12.33 -20.13 -12.09
CA ASP A 109 -12.54 -20.16 -13.55
C ASP A 109 -11.71 -19.10 -14.31
N GLY A 110 -10.78 -18.40 -13.62
CA GLY A 110 -9.81 -17.49 -14.21
C GLY A 110 -10.33 -16.08 -14.48
N ARG A 111 -11.52 -15.73 -14.01
CA ARG A 111 -12.05 -14.36 -14.14
C ARG A 111 -11.50 -13.44 -13.06
N ALA A 112 -11.25 -12.20 -13.42
CA ALA A 112 -10.92 -11.15 -12.45
C ALA A 112 -12.21 -10.46 -11.99
N VAL A 113 -12.53 -10.57 -10.69
CA VAL A 113 -13.79 -10.06 -10.12
C VAL A 113 -13.48 -9.17 -8.93
N VAL A 114 -14.01 -7.96 -8.95
CA VAL A 114 -14.01 -7.07 -7.77
C VAL A 114 -15.23 -7.43 -6.93
N GLU A 115 -14.96 -7.90 -5.73
CA GLU A 115 -15.98 -8.29 -4.76
C GLU A 115 -16.28 -7.14 -3.80
N PRO A 116 -17.55 -7.00 -3.34
CA PRO A 116 -17.85 -6.09 -2.25
C PRO A 116 -17.16 -6.54 -0.96
N GLY A 117 -16.70 -5.58 -0.18
CA GLY A 117 -16.01 -5.86 1.08
C GLY A 117 -15.05 -4.76 1.48
N ASP A 118 -14.42 -4.95 2.63
CA ASP A 118 -13.51 -3.97 3.20
C ASP A 118 -12.08 -4.17 2.69
N PHE A 119 -11.44 -3.06 2.38
CA PHE A 119 -10.03 -2.99 2.01
C PHE A 119 -9.26 -2.12 3.01
N ARG A 120 -8.07 -2.57 3.33
CA ARG A 120 -7.10 -1.80 4.12
C ARG A 120 -5.96 -1.36 3.22
N VAL A 121 -5.56 -0.11 3.36
CA VAL A 121 -4.41 0.46 2.66
C VAL A 121 -3.38 0.95 3.66
N SER A 122 -2.12 0.85 3.29
CA SER A 122 -1.00 1.36 4.07
C SER A 122 -0.04 2.10 3.15
N VAL A 123 0.36 3.31 3.53
CA VAL A 123 1.35 4.12 2.81
C VAL A 123 2.52 4.38 3.74
N GLY A 124 3.72 4.06 3.30
CA GLY A 124 4.92 4.28 4.09
C GLY A 124 6.18 3.79 3.41
N GLY A 125 7.30 3.90 4.10
CA GLY A 125 8.60 3.44 3.62
C GLY A 125 8.90 1.98 3.95
N LYS A 126 7.97 1.29 4.59
CA LYS A 126 8.12 -0.12 4.97
C LYS A 126 6.80 -0.86 4.94
N GLN A 127 6.88 -2.18 4.88
CA GLN A 127 5.73 -3.06 5.01
C GLN A 127 5.10 -2.91 6.41
N PRO A 128 3.77 -2.80 6.51
CA PRO A 128 3.09 -2.74 7.80
C PRO A 128 3.40 -3.97 8.67
N GLY A 129 3.60 -3.72 9.97
CA GLY A 129 3.89 -4.77 10.93
C GLY A 129 5.30 -5.36 10.85
N PHE A 130 6.22 -4.74 10.10
CA PHE A 130 7.61 -5.16 10.09
C PHE A 130 8.28 -4.81 11.43
N THR A 131 8.84 -5.84 12.09
CA THR A 131 9.51 -5.72 13.39
C THR A 131 10.82 -6.50 13.44
N GLY A 132 11.42 -6.77 12.28
CA GLY A 132 12.67 -7.55 12.19
C GLY A 132 13.91 -6.80 12.69
N ARG A 133 15.04 -7.52 12.78
CA ARG A 133 16.31 -6.96 13.24
C ARG A 133 16.85 -5.82 12.38
N ALA A 134 16.54 -5.85 11.09
CA ALA A 134 16.84 -4.76 10.17
C ALA A 134 15.72 -3.70 10.24
N ASP A 135 15.34 -3.32 11.43
CA ASP A 135 14.25 -2.39 11.63
C ASP A 135 14.54 -1.06 10.96
N ALA A 136 13.67 -0.68 10.05
CA ALA A 136 13.70 0.62 9.44
C ALA A 136 13.12 1.67 10.39
N THR A 137 13.84 1.93 11.50
CA THR A 137 13.45 2.97 12.45
C THR A 137 13.48 4.37 11.83
N THR A 138 14.14 4.49 10.67
CA THR A 138 14.22 5.72 9.90
C THR A 138 12.99 6.02 9.07
N THR A 139 12.03 5.09 9.00
CA THR A 139 10.79 5.26 8.25
C THR A 139 9.59 4.72 9.01
N ALA A 140 8.41 5.15 8.61
CA ALA A 140 7.14 4.80 9.24
C ALA A 140 6.11 4.43 8.16
N PHE A 141 4.87 4.24 8.57
CA PHE A 141 3.72 4.07 7.69
C PHE A 141 2.44 4.59 8.35
N VAL A 142 1.43 4.86 7.54
CA VAL A 142 0.07 5.20 7.97
C VAL A 142 -0.92 4.27 7.28
N GLU A 143 -2.06 4.04 7.91
CA GLU A 143 -3.09 3.13 7.42
C GLU A 143 -4.43 3.83 7.24
N GLY A 144 -5.23 3.33 6.31
CA GLY A 144 -6.59 3.74 6.06
C GLY A 144 -7.44 2.58 5.56
N ARG A 145 -8.74 2.84 5.36
CA ARG A 145 -9.72 1.84 4.91
C ARG A 145 -10.70 2.45 3.94
N PHE A 146 -11.22 1.60 3.06
CA PHE A 146 -12.40 1.89 2.24
C PHE A 146 -13.19 0.59 2.03
N THR A 147 -14.43 0.73 1.60
CA THR A 147 -15.33 -0.40 1.37
C THR A 147 -15.80 -0.36 -0.08
N VAL A 148 -15.69 -1.48 -0.77
CA VAL A 148 -16.35 -1.69 -2.06
C VAL A 148 -17.77 -2.13 -1.80
N VAL A 149 -18.74 -1.43 -2.42
CA VAL A 149 -20.16 -1.69 -2.27
C VAL A 149 -20.80 -2.03 -3.62
N GLY A 150 -21.85 -2.84 -3.61
CA GLY A 150 -22.56 -3.25 -4.81
C GLY A 150 -22.39 -4.74 -5.11
N ALA A 151 -22.76 -5.15 -6.31
CA ALA A 151 -22.62 -6.54 -6.74
C ALA A 151 -21.18 -6.86 -7.18
N PRO A 152 -20.70 -8.11 -7.03
CA PRO A 152 -19.44 -8.55 -7.61
C PRO A 152 -19.40 -8.23 -9.10
N THR A 153 -18.33 -7.64 -9.56
CA THR A 153 -18.21 -7.15 -10.94
C THR A 153 -16.93 -7.66 -11.60
N GLU A 154 -17.08 -8.31 -12.75
CA GLU A 154 -15.94 -8.74 -13.54
C GLU A 154 -15.25 -7.54 -14.19
N VAL A 155 -13.92 -7.49 -14.05
CA VAL A 155 -13.08 -6.49 -14.71
C VAL A 155 -12.28 -7.16 -15.81
N LYS A 156 -12.42 -6.61 -17.04
CA LYS A 156 -11.76 -7.20 -18.20
C LYS A 156 -10.25 -6.99 -18.14
N HIS A 157 -9.50 -8.01 -18.51
CA HIS A 157 -8.10 -7.88 -18.85
C HIS A 157 -7.98 -7.02 -20.13
N ARG A 158 -7.18 -6.00 -20.02
CA ARG A 158 -6.66 -5.31 -21.20
C ARG A 158 -5.24 -5.78 -21.48
#